data_c870010244d83dd1e1a6a5fee22752c0
#
_entry.id   c870010244d83dd1e1a6a5fee22752c0
#
_cell.length_a   1.000
_cell.length_b   1.000
_cell.length_c   1.000
_cell.angle_alpha   90.00
_cell.angle_beta   90.00
_cell.angle_gamma   90.00
#
_symmetry.space_group_name_H-M   'P 1'
#
loop_
_entity.id
_entity.type
_entity.pdbx_description
1 polymer ?
#
loop_
_entity_poly.entity_id
_entity_poly.type
_entity_poly.pdbx_seq_one_letter_code
_entity_poly.pdbx_strand_id
1 'polypeptide(L)'
;MLWKRFDSTKKKELVGPYKNGGRELRAQGDPEDVQVHDFVDETGKVAPYGVYDLHKNEAWVSVGISHDTAEFAVQAIRTWWQEMGAPTYPAARSLVITADGGGSNGYRLRLWKLELQQLVDELTLPITVCHLPPGTSKWNKIEHRLFSFITQNWRGKPLITHQVIVNLIAATTTTTGLAVRSRLDARLYAKGRRVSDRQLATVNLVPHRFHGEWNYTIHPTGTI
;
A
#
# COMPACT_ATOMS: atom_id res chain seq x y z
N MET A 1 -21.61 0.85 -9.78
CA MET A 1 -20.55 1.71 -10.32
C MET A 1 -19.21 1.15 -9.85
N LEU A 2 -18.30 0.82 -10.76
CA LEU A 2 -17.00 0.23 -10.45
C LEU A 2 -16.00 1.34 -10.10
N TRP A 3 -15.42 1.30 -8.92
CA TRP A 3 -14.40 2.25 -8.48
C TRP A 3 -13.01 1.63 -8.57
N LYS A 4 -12.14 2.22 -9.39
CA LYS A 4 -10.75 1.72 -9.59
C LYS A 4 -9.83 2.29 -8.53
N ARG A 5 -9.05 1.42 -7.89
CA ARG A 5 -7.99 1.73 -6.94
C ARG A 5 -6.67 1.13 -7.43
N PHE A 6 -5.61 1.78 -7.08
CA PHE A 6 -4.25 1.26 -7.29
C PHE A 6 -3.62 1.07 -5.92
N ASP A 7 -3.02 -0.10 -5.71
CA ASP A 7 -2.29 -0.40 -4.49
C ASP A 7 -0.90 -0.96 -4.79
N SER A 8 0.05 -0.65 -3.93
CA SER A 8 1.41 -1.17 -4.00
C SER A 8 2.20 -0.83 -2.72
N THR A 9 3.32 -1.55 -2.52
CA THR A 9 4.33 -1.21 -1.52
C THR A 9 5.38 -0.30 -2.14
N LYS A 10 5.62 0.85 -1.52
CA LYS A 10 6.79 1.68 -1.82
C LYS A 10 8.05 0.98 -1.32
N LYS A 11 9.19 1.23 -1.97
CA LYS A 11 10.51 0.79 -1.47
C LYS A 11 10.64 1.09 0.02
N LYS A 12 11.18 0.12 0.78
CA LYS A 12 11.46 0.29 2.20
C LYS A 12 12.47 1.39 2.43
N GLU A 13 12.21 2.19 3.45
CA GLU A 13 13.06 3.32 3.82
C GLU A 13 13.71 3.06 5.19
N LEU A 14 14.96 3.50 5.33
CA LEU A 14 15.67 3.48 6.62
C LEU A 14 15.09 4.54 7.56
N VAL A 15 14.98 4.21 8.83
CA VAL A 15 14.60 5.14 9.90
C VAL A 15 15.85 5.50 10.68
N GLY A 16 16.13 6.78 10.84
CA GLY A 16 17.32 7.27 11.53
C GLY A 16 17.93 8.49 10.87
N PRO A 17 19.04 9.02 11.40
CA PRO A 17 19.74 10.19 10.89
C PRO A 17 20.58 9.87 9.65
N TYR A 18 20.01 9.12 8.69
CA TYR A 18 20.70 8.71 7.48
C TYR A 18 20.50 9.73 6.36
N LYS A 19 21.54 9.87 5.53
CA LYS A 19 21.44 10.67 4.32
C LYS A 19 20.33 10.15 3.40
N ASN A 20 19.35 11.01 3.11
CA ASN A 20 18.36 10.74 2.09
C ASN A 20 18.77 11.41 0.75
N GLY A 21 18.30 10.86 -0.37
CA GLY A 21 18.62 11.38 -1.70
C GLY A 21 18.07 12.79 -1.91
N GLY A 22 18.87 13.67 -2.50
CA GLY A 22 18.51 15.06 -2.78
C GLY A 22 19.29 16.08 -1.97
N ARG A 23 18.82 17.33 -2.01
CA ARG A 23 19.41 18.47 -1.26
C ARG A 23 18.27 19.27 -0.62
N GLU A 24 18.47 19.73 0.60
CA GLU A 24 17.64 20.71 1.30
C GLU A 24 18.45 21.98 1.54
N LEU A 25 17.84 23.14 1.32
CA LEU A 25 18.49 24.41 1.60
C LEU A 25 18.37 24.69 3.12
N ARG A 26 19.50 25.01 3.73
CA ARG A 26 19.62 25.37 5.15
C ARG A 26 20.35 26.71 5.27
N ALA A 27 20.32 27.29 6.47
CA ALA A 27 21.09 28.47 6.79
C ALA A 27 22.59 28.18 6.57
N GLN A 28 23.33 29.19 6.10
CA GLN A 28 24.77 29.06 5.90
C GLN A 28 25.48 28.79 7.23
N GLY A 29 26.26 27.71 7.29
CA GLY A 29 26.97 27.30 8.50
C GLY A 29 26.21 26.40 9.45
N ASP A 30 24.95 26.00 9.12
CA ASP A 30 24.12 25.10 9.92
C ASP A 30 23.68 23.88 9.08
N PRO A 31 24.61 23.03 8.62
CA PRO A 31 24.27 21.81 7.91
C PRO A 31 23.66 20.79 8.89
N GLU A 32 22.74 19.96 8.41
CA GLU A 32 22.26 18.82 9.16
C GLU A 32 23.27 17.68 9.08
N ASP A 33 23.78 17.25 10.23
CA ASP A 33 24.66 16.09 10.32
C ASP A 33 23.88 14.81 10.02
N VAL A 34 24.34 14.04 9.04
CA VAL A 34 23.72 12.78 8.65
C VAL A 34 24.78 11.69 8.58
N GLN A 35 24.36 10.48 8.93
CA GLN A 35 25.20 9.30 8.76
C GLN A 35 25.25 8.90 7.29
N VAL A 36 26.47 8.68 6.78
CA VAL A 36 26.72 8.31 5.37
C VAL A 36 26.70 6.78 5.19
N HIS A 37 26.89 6.01 6.26
CA HIS A 37 26.97 4.55 6.22
C HIS A 37 25.70 3.89 6.74
N ASP A 38 25.27 2.84 6.06
CA ASP A 38 24.06 2.06 6.31
C ASP A 38 24.16 1.14 7.57
N PHE A 39 24.67 1.65 8.66
CA PHE A 39 24.50 0.97 9.94
C PHE A 39 23.06 1.19 10.39
N VAL A 40 22.23 0.15 10.21
CA VAL A 40 20.84 0.16 10.64
C VAL A 40 20.83 0.11 12.17
N ASP A 41 20.34 1.18 12.79
CA ASP A 41 20.12 1.22 14.23
C ASP A 41 18.88 0.37 14.63
N GLU A 42 18.51 0.40 15.90
CA GLU A 42 17.36 -0.35 16.44
C GLU A 42 16.01 0.05 15.79
N THR A 43 15.91 1.23 15.20
CA THR A 43 14.67 1.71 14.56
C THR A 43 14.37 1.01 13.21
N GLY A 44 15.39 0.45 12.55
CA GLY A 44 15.23 -0.46 11.41
C GLY A 44 14.69 0.21 10.14
N LYS A 45 13.79 -0.49 9.47
CA LYS A 45 13.20 -0.07 8.19
C LYS A 45 11.69 -0.05 8.26
N VAL A 46 11.07 0.93 7.60
CA VAL A 46 9.62 0.95 7.38
C VAL A 46 9.25 0.54 5.98
N ALA A 47 8.04 -0.02 5.85
CA ALA A 47 7.41 -0.38 4.58
C ALA A 47 6.16 0.48 4.39
N PRO A 48 6.21 1.56 3.61
CA PRO A 48 5.00 2.30 3.26
C PRO A 48 4.16 1.52 2.24
N TYR A 49 2.91 1.22 2.57
CA TYR A 49 1.94 0.62 1.66
C TYR A 49 0.85 1.63 1.32
N GLY A 50 0.69 1.92 0.04
CA GLY A 50 -0.23 2.93 -0.46
C GLY A 50 -1.49 2.34 -1.09
N VAL A 51 -2.62 2.99 -0.86
CA VAL A 51 -3.87 2.81 -1.60
C VAL A 51 -4.26 4.16 -2.20
N TYR A 52 -4.29 4.26 -3.52
CA TYR A 52 -4.56 5.49 -4.25
C TYR A 52 -5.94 5.45 -4.93
N ASP A 53 -6.79 6.39 -4.57
CA ASP A 53 -8.09 6.60 -5.20
C ASP A 53 -7.95 7.48 -6.44
N LEU A 54 -8.03 6.86 -7.61
CA LEU A 54 -7.89 7.55 -8.88
C LEU A 54 -8.98 8.60 -9.14
N HIS A 55 -10.20 8.37 -8.63
CA HIS A 55 -11.34 9.26 -8.88
C HIS A 55 -11.27 10.53 -8.01
N LYS A 56 -10.87 10.38 -6.76
CA LYS A 56 -10.78 11.49 -5.82
C LYS A 56 -9.42 12.19 -5.81
N ASN A 57 -8.40 11.57 -6.42
CA ASN A 57 -7.01 12.00 -6.30
C ASN A 57 -6.57 12.05 -4.82
N GLU A 58 -6.97 11.05 -4.06
CA GLU A 58 -6.67 10.91 -2.64
C GLU A 58 -5.93 9.61 -2.37
N ALA A 59 -5.14 9.57 -1.33
CA ALA A 59 -4.41 8.38 -0.97
C ALA A 59 -4.40 8.12 0.55
N TRP A 60 -4.35 6.84 0.89
CA TRP A 60 -3.99 6.33 2.20
C TRP A 60 -2.63 5.68 2.15
N VAL A 61 -1.79 5.91 3.15
CA VAL A 61 -0.52 5.21 3.30
C VAL A 61 -0.38 4.65 4.70
N SER A 62 -0.34 3.32 4.81
CA SER A 62 0.05 2.63 6.04
C SER A 62 1.58 2.51 6.10
N VAL A 63 2.19 3.01 7.16
CA VAL A 63 3.64 2.90 7.40
C VAL A 63 3.90 1.73 8.33
N GLY A 64 4.25 0.57 7.76
CA GLY A 64 4.50 -0.66 8.52
C GLY A 64 5.91 -0.69 9.10
N ILE A 65 6.04 -1.10 10.37
CA ILE A 65 7.32 -1.29 11.06
C ILE A 65 7.81 -2.74 11.05
N SER A 66 7.04 -3.63 10.46
CA SER A 66 7.29 -5.07 10.43
C SER A 66 7.53 -5.56 9.00
N HIS A 67 7.07 -6.77 8.71
CA HIS A 67 7.27 -7.36 7.40
C HIS A 67 6.18 -6.95 6.41
N ASP A 68 6.61 -6.67 5.18
CA ASP A 68 5.72 -6.47 4.05
C ASP A 68 5.15 -7.83 3.61
N THR A 69 3.97 -8.16 4.10
CA THR A 69 3.25 -9.42 3.86
C THR A 69 1.88 -9.15 3.25
N ALA A 70 1.24 -10.19 2.73
CA ALA A 70 -0.12 -10.07 2.20
C ALA A 70 -1.13 -9.64 3.27
N GLU A 71 -0.93 -10.05 4.53
CA GLU A 71 -1.74 -9.60 5.67
C GLU A 71 -1.63 -8.08 5.88
N PHE A 72 -0.40 -7.54 5.83
CA PHE A 72 -0.16 -6.10 5.92
C PHE A 72 -0.80 -5.35 4.75
N ALA A 73 -0.64 -5.86 3.53
CA ALA A 73 -1.23 -5.27 2.34
C ALA A 73 -2.77 -5.18 2.43
N VAL A 74 -3.44 -6.29 2.78
CA VAL A 74 -4.90 -6.31 2.94
C VAL A 74 -5.35 -5.46 4.13
N GLN A 75 -4.57 -5.42 5.21
CA GLN A 75 -4.87 -4.53 6.33
C GLN A 75 -4.78 -3.04 5.95
N ALA A 76 -3.84 -2.66 5.10
CA ALA A 76 -3.78 -1.29 4.58
C ALA A 76 -5.01 -0.93 3.74
N ILE A 77 -5.50 -1.87 2.90
CA ILE A 77 -6.73 -1.71 2.13
C ILE A 77 -7.95 -1.60 3.05
N ARG A 78 -8.04 -2.47 4.09
CA ARG A 78 -9.09 -2.42 5.11
C ARG A 78 -9.15 -1.06 5.79
N THR A 79 -7.99 -0.56 6.22
CA THR A 79 -7.88 0.73 6.90
C THR A 79 -8.28 1.88 5.97
N TRP A 80 -7.79 1.86 4.72
CA TRP A 80 -8.21 2.84 3.72
C TRP A 80 -9.74 2.83 3.55
N TRP A 81 -10.35 1.65 3.44
CA TRP A 81 -11.80 1.56 3.28
C TRP A 81 -12.53 2.16 4.47
N GLN A 82 -12.14 1.84 5.69
CA GLN A 82 -12.76 2.36 6.92
C GLN A 82 -12.62 3.86 7.06
N GLU A 83 -11.42 4.40 6.79
CA GLU A 83 -11.09 5.81 7.02
C GLU A 83 -11.52 6.75 5.87
N MET A 84 -11.58 6.25 4.64
CA MET A 84 -11.78 7.05 3.44
C MET A 84 -12.82 6.46 2.49
N GLY A 85 -12.76 5.16 2.23
CA GLY A 85 -13.58 4.51 1.21
C GLY A 85 -15.07 4.50 1.56
N ALA A 86 -15.44 3.94 2.71
CA ALA A 86 -16.83 3.83 3.13
C ALA A 86 -17.53 5.19 3.29
N PRO A 87 -16.91 6.20 3.93
CA PRO A 87 -17.51 7.54 3.99
C PRO A 87 -17.70 8.20 2.63
N THR A 88 -16.76 7.97 1.69
CA THR A 88 -16.79 8.58 0.36
C THR A 88 -17.77 7.88 -0.59
N TYR A 89 -17.95 6.55 -0.41
CA TYR A 89 -18.73 5.70 -1.31
C TYR A 89 -19.77 4.84 -0.56
N PRO A 90 -20.71 5.45 0.17
CA PRO A 90 -21.68 4.71 0.99
C PRO A 90 -22.60 3.79 0.18
N ALA A 91 -22.77 4.04 -1.11
CA ALA A 91 -23.55 3.21 -2.02
C ALA A 91 -22.69 2.28 -2.90
N ALA A 92 -21.44 2.01 -2.51
CA ALA A 92 -20.60 1.08 -3.26
C ALA A 92 -21.19 -0.33 -3.22
N ARG A 93 -21.20 -1.00 -4.37
CA ARG A 93 -21.64 -2.40 -4.51
C ARG A 93 -20.52 -3.34 -4.88
N SER A 94 -19.36 -2.82 -5.21
CA SER A 94 -18.14 -3.58 -5.51
C SER A 94 -16.93 -2.65 -5.45
N LEU A 95 -15.76 -3.24 -5.25
CA LEU A 95 -14.48 -2.56 -5.27
C LEU A 95 -13.61 -3.16 -6.38
N VAL A 96 -12.86 -2.34 -7.11
CA VAL A 96 -11.85 -2.80 -8.06
C VAL A 96 -10.48 -2.33 -7.60
N ILE A 97 -9.56 -3.25 -7.50
CA ILE A 97 -8.17 -3.03 -7.12
C ILE A 97 -7.29 -3.33 -8.34
N THR A 98 -6.41 -2.40 -8.70
CA THR A 98 -5.32 -2.66 -9.63
C THR A 98 -4.04 -2.76 -8.83
N ALA A 99 -3.35 -3.90 -8.93
CA ALA A 99 -2.17 -4.23 -8.15
C ALA A 99 -0.99 -4.60 -9.05
N ASP A 100 0.23 -4.53 -8.52
CA ASP A 100 1.39 -5.10 -9.20
C ASP A 100 1.32 -6.63 -9.22
N GLY A 101 2.01 -7.24 -10.17
CA GLY A 101 2.03 -8.70 -10.33
C GLY A 101 2.89 -9.43 -9.29
N GLY A 102 3.64 -8.73 -8.46
CA GLY A 102 4.60 -9.26 -7.46
C GLY A 102 4.49 -8.58 -6.11
N GLY A 103 5.41 -8.93 -5.18
CA GLY A 103 5.40 -8.36 -3.82
C GLY A 103 4.32 -8.96 -2.92
N SER A 104 3.94 -8.22 -1.88
CA SER A 104 2.97 -8.64 -0.85
C SER A 104 1.54 -8.83 -1.36
N ASN A 105 1.20 -8.21 -2.49
CA ASN A 105 -0.08 -8.31 -3.19
C ASN A 105 -0.01 -9.11 -4.50
N GLY A 106 1.05 -9.92 -4.69
CA GLY A 106 1.27 -10.67 -5.92
C GLY A 106 0.20 -11.72 -6.24
N TYR A 107 -0.13 -11.88 -7.52
CA TYR A 107 -1.20 -12.80 -7.99
C TYR A 107 -0.98 -14.28 -7.64
N ARG A 108 0.26 -14.71 -7.43
CA ARG A 108 0.60 -16.10 -7.06
C ARG A 108 0.44 -16.37 -5.56
N LEU A 109 0.30 -15.34 -4.73
CA LEU A 109 0.25 -15.51 -3.28
C LEU A 109 -1.11 -16.03 -2.84
N ARG A 110 -1.13 -17.26 -2.30
CA ARG A 110 -2.33 -17.85 -1.70
C ARG A 110 -2.82 -17.03 -0.50
N LEU A 111 -1.88 -16.50 0.29
CA LEU A 111 -2.19 -15.69 1.47
C LEU A 111 -2.90 -14.39 1.10
N TRP A 112 -2.51 -13.73 0.01
CA TRP A 112 -3.21 -12.55 -0.52
C TRP A 112 -4.68 -12.85 -0.81
N LYS A 113 -4.96 -13.97 -1.49
CA LYS A 113 -6.34 -14.38 -1.83
C LYS A 113 -7.16 -14.71 -0.58
N LEU A 114 -6.55 -15.40 0.40
CA LEU A 114 -7.21 -15.76 1.65
C LEU A 114 -7.55 -14.52 2.50
N GLU A 115 -6.59 -13.59 2.65
CA GLU A 115 -6.81 -12.36 3.41
C GLU A 115 -7.84 -11.44 2.71
N LEU A 116 -7.83 -11.38 1.38
CA LEU A 116 -8.87 -10.67 0.62
C LEU A 116 -10.26 -11.30 0.82
N GLN A 117 -10.37 -12.63 0.91
CA GLN A 117 -11.64 -13.28 1.22
C GLN A 117 -12.19 -12.81 2.58
N GLN A 118 -11.33 -12.75 3.60
CA GLN A 118 -11.73 -12.24 4.91
C GLN A 118 -12.23 -10.79 4.83
N LEU A 119 -11.54 -9.95 4.08
CA LEU A 119 -11.95 -8.57 3.87
C LEU A 119 -13.28 -8.47 3.11
N VAL A 120 -13.47 -9.27 2.07
CA VAL A 120 -14.70 -9.35 1.28
C VAL A 120 -15.88 -9.75 2.14
N ASP A 121 -15.71 -10.75 3.00
CA ASP A 121 -16.76 -11.23 3.92
C ASP A 121 -17.11 -10.17 4.97
N GLU A 122 -16.09 -9.50 5.54
CA GLU A 122 -16.25 -8.40 6.50
C GLU A 122 -17.05 -7.22 5.90
N LEU A 123 -16.69 -6.84 4.67
CA LEU A 123 -17.32 -5.70 3.99
C LEU A 123 -18.64 -6.06 3.31
N THR A 124 -18.91 -7.32 3.10
CA THR A 124 -20.01 -7.82 2.26
C THR A 124 -19.99 -7.20 0.85
N LEU A 125 -18.78 -6.91 0.36
CA LEU A 125 -18.54 -6.29 -0.93
C LEU A 125 -17.65 -7.17 -1.80
N PRO A 126 -18.07 -7.57 -3.01
CA PRO A 126 -17.19 -8.25 -3.94
C PRO A 126 -16.00 -7.36 -4.32
N ILE A 127 -14.81 -7.94 -4.34
CA ILE A 127 -13.56 -7.26 -4.74
C ILE A 127 -13.03 -7.90 -6.01
N THR A 128 -12.91 -7.08 -7.05
CA THR A 128 -12.24 -7.48 -8.30
C THR A 128 -10.78 -7.01 -8.24
N VAL A 129 -9.85 -7.94 -8.46
CA VAL A 129 -8.42 -7.63 -8.57
C VAL A 129 -7.99 -7.75 -10.01
N CYS A 130 -7.26 -6.74 -10.49
CA CYS A 130 -6.63 -6.70 -11.80
C CYS A 130 -5.12 -6.49 -11.60
N HIS A 131 -4.33 -7.54 -11.71
CA HIS A 131 -2.88 -7.41 -11.64
C HIS A 131 -2.33 -6.88 -12.96
N LEU A 132 -1.35 -5.98 -12.84
CA LEU A 132 -0.56 -5.56 -13.98
C LEU A 132 0.36 -6.70 -14.43
N PRO A 133 0.59 -6.86 -15.75
CA PRO A 133 1.52 -7.85 -16.26
C PRO A 133 2.92 -7.71 -15.65
N PRO A 134 3.68 -8.80 -15.48
CA PRO A 134 5.06 -8.72 -15.01
C PRO A 134 5.91 -7.75 -15.83
N GLY A 135 6.74 -6.95 -15.16
CA GLY A 135 7.61 -5.95 -15.80
C GLY A 135 6.92 -4.65 -16.21
N THR A 136 5.65 -4.46 -15.87
CA THR A 136 4.87 -3.27 -16.23
C THR A 136 4.51 -2.38 -15.04
N SER A 137 5.21 -2.50 -13.91
CA SER A 137 4.99 -1.69 -12.70
C SER A 137 5.06 -0.17 -12.99
N LYS A 138 5.84 0.25 -14.01
CA LYS A 138 5.87 1.63 -14.50
C LYS A 138 4.49 2.15 -14.98
N TRP A 139 3.54 1.27 -15.26
CA TRP A 139 2.17 1.66 -15.63
C TRP A 139 1.24 1.73 -14.42
N ASN A 140 1.69 1.27 -13.26
CA ASN A 140 0.92 1.42 -12.03
C ASN A 140 0.82 2.90 -11.67
N LYS A 141 -0.41 3.40 -11.66
CA LYS A 141 -0.68 4.83 -11.44
C LYS A 141 -0.19 5.33 -10.08
N ILE A 142 -0.17 4.47 -9.07
CA ILE A 142 0.28 4.83 -7.73
C ILE A 142 1.75 5.27 -7.71
N GLU A 143 2.62 4.67 -8.55
CA GLU A 143 4.03 5.04 -8.66
C GLU A 143 4.20 6.50 -9.08
N HIS A 144 3.41 6.94 -10.07
CA HIS A 144 3.50 8.26 -10.66
C HIS A 144 2.63 9.32 -9.98
N ARG A 145 1.53 8.90 -9.35
CA ARG A 145 0.54 9.80 -8.76
C ARG A 145 0.68 9.98 -7.26
N LEU A 146 1.41 9.08 -6.58
CA LEU A 146 1.61 9.11 -5.15
C LEU A 146 3.09 8.97 -4.77
N PHE A 147 3.72 7.83 -5.06
CA PHE A 147 5.05 7.51 -4.52
C PHE A 147 6.16 8.42 -5.04
N SER A 148 6.09 8.86 -6.29
CA SER A 148 7.01 9.86 -6.82
C SER A 148 6.94 11.18 -6.05
N PHE A 149 5.74 11.65 -5.71
CA PHE A 149 5.55 12.89 -4.95
C PHE A 149 5.94 12.75 -3.48
N ILE A 150 5.68 11.60 -2.86
CA ILE A 150 6.21 11.29 -1.52
C ILE A 150 7.74 11.37 -1.55
N THR A 151 8.36 10.74 -2.55
CA THR A 151 9.82 10.77 -2.70
C THR A 151 10.35 12.20 -2.91
N GLN A 152 9.66 13.03 -3.66
CA GLN A 152 10.03 14.45 -3.82
C GLN A 152 9.88 15.23 -2.53
N ASN A 153 8.81 14.99 -1.76
CA ASN A 153 8.53 15.74 -0.53
C ASN A 153 9.56 15.50 0.57
N TRP A 154 10.17 14.33 0.63
CA TRP A 154 11.18 14.02 1.65
C TRP A 154 12.62 14.01 1.14
N ARG A 155 12.87 14.45 -0.11
CA ARG A 155 14.23 14.56 -0.65
C ARG A 155 15.08 15.50 0.21
N GLY A 156 16.29 15.02 0.53
CA GLY A 156 17.24 15.77 1.35
C GLY A 156 16.93 15.78 2.84
N LYS A 157 15.77 15.28 3.27
CA LYS A 157 15.37 15.24 4.69
C LYS A 157 15.70 13.90 5.32
N PRO A 158 16.44 13.84 6.43
CA PRO A 158 16.63 12.58 7.15
C PRO A 158 15.32 12.10 7.77
N LEU A 159 15.06 10.81 7.66
CA LEU A 159 13.83 10.17 8.15
C LEU A 159 14.03 9.67 9.59
N ILE A 160 14.29 10.60 10.49
CA ILE A 160 14.81 10.34 11.85
C ILE A 160 13.89 9.52 12.75
N THR A 161 12.57 9.60 12.56
CA THR A 161 11.60 8.83 13.36
C THR A 161 10.42 8.38 12.51
N HIS A 162 9.68 7.37 12.98
CA HIS A 162 8.42 6.94 12.36
C HIS A 162 7.42 8.10 12.22
N GLN A 163 7.33 8.97 13.22
CA GLN A 163 6.41 10.12 13.18
C GLN A 163 6.79 11.12 12.09
N VAL A 164 8.08 11.39 11.91
CA VAL A 164 8.56 12.25 10.80
C VAL A 164 8.17 11.67 9.45
N ILE A 165 8.33 10.36 9.26
CA ILE A 165 7.93 9.67 8.02
C ILE A 165 6.43 9.80 7.77
N VAL A 166 5.59 9.51 8.77
CA VAL A 166 4.14 9.63 8.67
C VAL A 166 3.74 11.07 8.32
N ASN A 167 4.32 12.06 8.98
CA ASN A 167 4.03 13.47 8.75
C ASN A 167 4.46 13.92 7.34
N LEU A 168 5.65 13.54 6.89
CA LEU A 168 6.12 13.86 5.53
C LEU A 168 5.24 13.21 4.44
N ILE A 169 4.79 11.97 4.66
CA ILE A 169 3.86 11.32 3.74
C ILE A 169 2.52 12.08 3.73
N ALA A 170 1.95 12.38 4.89
CA ALA A 170 0.67 13.08 5.00
C ALA A 170 0.72 14.51 4.43
N ALA A 171 1.87 15.18 4.52
CA ALA A 171 2.08 16.52 3.96
C ALA A 171 2.31 16.53 2.43
N THR A 172 2.31 15.35 1.78
CA THR A 172 2.51 15.26 0.33
C THR A 172 1.28 15.78 -0.41
N THR A 173 1.49 16.74 -1.28
CA THR A 173 0.46 17.33 -2.14
C THR A 173 1.00 17.60 -3.55
N THR A 174 0.13 17.99 -4.45
CA THR A 174 0.48 18.37 -5.84
C THR A 174 -0.34 19.55 -6.29
N THR A 175 0.06 20.19 -7.38
CA THR A 175 -0.72 21.25 -8.04
C THR A 175 -2.10 20.79 -8.50
N THR A 176 -2.28 19.46 -8.68
CA THR A 176 -3.56 18.86 -9.05
C THR A 176 -4.42 18.47 -7.85
N GLY A 177 -4.03 18.85 -6.63
CA GLY A 177 -4.83 18.67 -5.42
C GLY A 177 -4.76 17.24 -4.84
N LEU A 178 -3.61 16.54 -4.96
CA LEU A 178 -3.41 15.28 -4.24
C LEU A 178 -3.55 15.52 -2.73
N ALA A 179 -4.39 14.72 -2.06
CA ALA A 179 -4.52 14.68 -0.62
C ALA A 179 -4.11 13.30 -0.10
N VAL A 180 -3.22 13.27 0.89
CA VAL A 180 -2.68 12.03 1.45
C VAL A 180 -2.99 11.96 2.94
N ARG A 181 -3.52 10.81 3.38
CA ARG A 181 -3.59 10.45 4.81
C ARG A 181 -2.60 9.34 5.09
N SER A 182 -1.95 9.39 6.22
CA SER A 182 -0.95 8.38 6.61
C SER A 182 -1.02 8.08 8.09
N ARG A 183 -0.76 6.82 8.43
CA ARG A 183 -0.68 6.36 9.82
C ARG A 183 0.35 5.25 9.98
N LEU A 184 0.99 5.22 11.14
CA LEU A 184 1.86 4.12 11.53
C LEU A 184 1.02 2.85 11.76
N ASP A 185 1.44 1.74 11.17
CA ASP A 185 0.94 0.42 11.52
C ASP A 185 2.01 -0.32 12.35
N ALA A 186 1.78 -0.33 13.66
CA ALA A 186 2.69 -0.95 14.63
C ALA A 186 2.45 -2.46 14.82
N ARG A 187 1.57 -3.08 14.03
CA ARG A 187 1.31 -4.52 14.11
C ARG A 187 2.49 -5.31 13.60
N LEU A 188 2.68 -6.48 14.20
CA LEU A 188 3.71 -7.42 13.79
C LEU A 188 3.12 -8.47 12.84
N TYR A 189 3.67 -8.53 11.64
CA TYR A 189 3.28 -9.49 10.61
C TYR A 189 4.37 -10.54 10.42
N ALA A 190 4.03 -11.82 10.61
CA ALA A 190 4.98 -12.91 10.48
C ALA A 190 5.26 -13.24 9.01
N LYS A 191 6.53 -13.47 8.67
CA LYS A 191 6.91 -14.01 7.36
C LYS A 191 6.58 -15.50 7.25
N GLY A 192 6.36 -15.96 6.02
CA GLY A 192 6.32 -17.38 5.70
C GLY A 192 5.04 -18.10 6.11
N ARG A 193 3.97 -17.38 6.46
CA ARG A 193 2.66 -18.00 6.68
C ARG A 193 2.22 -18.75 5.44
N ARG A 194 2.03 -20.08 5.59
CA ARG A 194 1.61 -20.96 4.51
C ARG A 194 0.09 -21.10 4.53
N VAL A 195 -0.49 -21.19 3.34
CA VAL A 195 -1.92 -21.46 3.14
C VAL A 195 -2.06 -22.83 2.51
N SER A 196 -2.75 -23.73 3.20
CA SER A 196 -3.05 -25.10 2.74
C SER A 196 -4.07 -25.08 1.58
N ASP A 197 -4.15 -26.19 0.83
CA ASP A 197 -5.17 -26.34 -0.21
C ASP A 197 -6.59 -26.26 0.35
N ARG A 198 -6.81 -26.81 1.56
CA ARG A 198 -8.10 -26.71 2.26
C ARG A 198 -8.49 -25.25 2.55
N GLN A 199 -7.55 -24.44 3.02
CA GLN A 199 -7.79 -23.01 3.25
C GLN A 199 -8.03 -22.26 1.94
N LEU A 200 -7.24 -22.56 0.90
CA LEU A 200 -7.42 -21.91 -0.40
C LEU A 200 -8.77 -22.27 -1.03
N ALA A 201 -9.27 -23.49 -0.81
CA ALA A 201 -10.58 -23.93 -1.30
C ALA A 201 -11.77 -23.18 -0.66
N THR A 202 -11.58 -22.47 0.45
CA THR A 202 -12.62 -21.62 1.05
C THR A 202 -12.74 -20.25 0.37
N VAL A 203 -11.82 -19.91 -0.52
CA VAL A 203 -11.85 -18.62 -1.24
C VAL A 203 -12.85 -18.69 -2.38
N ASN A 204 -13.90 -17.87 -2.33
CA ASN A 204 -14.94 -17.75 -3.37
C ASN A 204 -14.45 -16.88 -4.52
N LEU A 205 -13.45 -17.38 -5.26
CA LEU A 205 -12.79 -16.68 -6.35
C LEU A 205 -13.31 -17.12 -7.69
N VAL A 206 -13.76 -16.16 -8.49
CA VAL A 206 -14.18 -16.35 -9.87
C VAL A 206 -13.15 -15.71 -10.80
N PRO A 207 -12.38 -16.49 -11.57
CA PRO A 207 -11.43 -15.96 -12.53
C PRO A 207 -12.17 -15.32 -13.70
N HIS A 208 -11.62 -14.23 -14.24
CA HIS A 208 -12.17 -13.61 -15.45
C HIS A 208 -11.76 -14.41 -16.71
N ARG A 209 -12.55 -14.27 -17.77
CA ARG A 209 -12.26 -14.90 -19.06
C ARG A 209 -10.91 -14.46 -19.66
N PHE A 210 -10.54 -13.20 -19.45
CA PHE A 210 -9.26 -12.63 -19.90
C PHE A 210 -8.24 -12.71 -18.77
N HIS A 211 -7.21 -13.53 -18.94
CA HIS A 211 -6.12 -13.72 -17.98
C HIS A 211 -6.62 -13.91 -16.53
N GLY A 212 -7.41 -14.96 -16.31
CA GLY A 212 -8.03 -15.26 -15.01
C GLY A 212 -7.03 -15.51 -13.88
N GLU A 213 -5.78 -15.82 -14.20
CA GLU A 213 -4.68 -15.90 -13.24
C GLU A 213 -4.29 -14.53 -12.65
N TRP A 214 -4.53 -13.44 -13.40
CA TRP A 214 -4.25 -12.07 -12.99
C TRP A 214 -5.51 -11.25 -12.70
N ASN A 215 -6.64 -11.63 -13.30
CA ASN A 215 -7.90 -10.92 -13.19
C ASN A 215 -8.97 -11.84 -12.60
N TYR A 216 -9.45 -11.51 -11.43
CA TYR A 216 -10.46 -12.31 -10.74
C TYR A 216 -11.32 -11.46 -9.82
N THR A 217 -12.49 -11.99 -9.46
CA THR A 217 -13.36 -11.40 -8.46
C THR A 217 -13.50 -12.37 -7.29
N ILE A 218 -13.34 -11.86 -6.07
CA ILE A 218 -13.65 -12.60 -4.84
C ILE A 218 -15.02 -12.11 -4.36
N HIS A 219 -15.93 -13.05 -4.14
CA HIS A 219 -17.29 -12.78 -3.69
C HIS A 219 -17.44 -13.12 -2.21
N PRO A 220 -18.36 -12.46 -1.48
CA PRO A 220 -18.71 -12.85 -0.12
C PRO A 220 -19.16 -14.31 -0.06
N THR A 221 -18.79 -15.02 1.02
CA THR A 221 -19.18 -16.42 1.24
C THR A 221 -20.56 -16.57 1.89
N GLY A 222 -21.09 -15.51 2.50
CA GLY A 222 -22.34 -15.50 3.26
C GLY A 222 -23.57 -14.94 2.55
N THR A 223 -23.54 -14.73 1.23
CA THR A 223 -24.71 -14.23 0.49
C THR A 223 -25.51 -15.41 -0.08
N ILE A 224 -26.47 -15.89 0.68
CA ILE A 224 -27.64 -16.63 0.18
C ILE A 224 -28.77 -15.62 0.01
#